data_7ed0989d32c1774691233ac804c2afa7
#
_entry.id   7ed0989d32c1774691233ac804c2afa7
#
_cell.length_a   1.000
_cell.length_b   1.000
_cell.length_c   1.000
_cell.angle_alpha   90.00
_cell.angle_beta   90.00
_cell.angle_gamma   90.00
#
_symmetry.space_group_name_H-M   'P 1'
#
loop_
_entity.id
_entity.type
_entity.pdbx_description
1 polymer ?
#
loop_
_entity_poly.entity_id
_entity_poly.type
_entity_poly.pdbx_seq_one_letter_code
_entity_poly.pdbx_strand_id
1 'polypeptide(L)'
;MTNLYRLADQRARRRIVSFDKRELSRLLGLYSMRVATGEWRDYAIDFRPGMAIFSIFRHTAEQPLFAIAKVPGGGSGGAYMVYNGPRKLAHGETLEDVLRVFDRKLKLLLG
;
A
#
# COMPACT_ATOMS: atom_id res chain seq x y z
N MET A 1 -16.12 -17.08 -30.35
CA MET A 1 -15.92 -17.75 -29.11
C MET A 1 -15.27 -16.86 -28.06
N THR A 2 -15.95 -16.68 -26.97
CA THR A 2 -15.54 -15.78 -25.91
C THR A 2 -14.46 -16.36 -24.98
N ASN A 3 -14.13 -17.62 -25.15
CA ASN A 3 -13.27 -18.34 -24.21
C ASN A 3 -11.84 -17.82 -24.13
N LEU A 4 -11.29 -17.38 -25.26
CA LEU A 4 -9.94 -16.82 -25.28
C LEU A 4 -9.87 -15.50 -24.50
N TYR A 5 -10.86 -14.65 -24.67
CA TYR A 5 -10.94 -13.39 -23.93
C TYR A 5 -11.12 -13.63 -22.45
N ARG A 6 -11.96 -14.58 -22.10
CA ARG A 6 -12.17 -14.94 -20.70
C ARG A 6 -10.92 -15.51 -20.05
N LEU A 7 -10.18 -16.32 -20.80
CA LEU A 7 -8.91 -16.86 -20.29
C LEU A 7 -7.88 -15.76 -20.06
N ALA A 8 -7.78 -14.83 -21.01
CA ALA A 8 -6.87 -13.71 -20.88
C ALA A 8 -7.25 -12.83 -19.68
N ASP A 9 -8.52 -12.54 -19.52
CA ASP A 9 -9.07 -11.78 -18.39
C ASP A 9 -8.81 -12.49 -17.08
N GLN A 10 -9.05 -13.79 -17.04
CA GLN A 10 -8.84 -14.59 -15.85
C GLN A 10 -7.35 -14.63 -15.47
N ARG A 11 -6.48 -14.73 -16.45
CA ARG A 11 -5.04 -14.71 -16.21
C ARG A 11 -4.61 -13.37 -15.63
N ALA A 12 -5.11 -12.28 -16.18
CA ALA A 12 -4.81 -10.95 -15.69
C ALA A 12 -5.32 -10.77 -14.27
N ARG A 13 -6.52 -11.23 -13.98
CA ARG A 13 -7.12 -11.15 -12.65
C ARG A 13 -6.45 -12.08 -11.65
N ARG A 14 -5.95 -13.22 -12.11
CA ARG A 14 -5.28 -14.19 -11.26
C ARG A 14 -3.83 -13.83 -11.00
N ARG A 15 -3.28 -12.90 -11.77
CA ARG A 15 -1.92 -12.45 -11.53
C ARG A 15 -1.85 -11.83 -10.15
N ILE A 16 -1.09 -12.46 -9.28
CA ILE A 16 -0.90 -11.94 -7.94
C ILE A 16 0.08 -10.79 -8.04
N VAL A 17 -0.34 -9.64 -7.56
CA VAL A 17 0.50 -8.46 -7.47
C VAL A 17 1.24 -8.51 -6.15
N SER A 18 2.53 -8.20 -6.19
CA SER A 18 3.34 -8.17 -4.97
C SER A 18 4.21 -6.93 -4.98
N PHE A 19 4.68 -6.55 -3.80
CA PHE A 19 5.74 -5.56 -3.70
C PHE A 19 7.05 -6.22 -4.08
N ASP A 20 7.86 -5.54 -4.88
CA ASP A 20 9.19 -6.04 -5.18
C ASP A 20 10.14 -5.81 -3.99
N LYS A 21 11.38 -6.29 -4.13
CA LYS A 21 12.36 -6.22 -3.05
C LYS A 21 12.66 -4.79 -2.63
N ARG A 22 12.76 -3.87 -3.58
CA ARG A 22 13.01 -2.44 -3.30
C ARG A 22 11.85 -1.81 -2.56
N GLU A 23 10.65 -2.10 -3.01
CA GLU A 23 9.43 -1.60 -2.39
C GLU A 23 9.30 -2.10 -0.96
N LEU A 24 9.49 -3.40 -0.75
CA LEU A 24 9.43 -3.97 0.59
C LEU A 24 10.49 -3.37 1.51
N SER A 25 11.70 -3.23 1.01
CA SER A 25 12.78 -2.62 1.78
C SER A 25 12.42 -1.20 2.21
N ARG A 26 11.83 -0.44 1.30
CA ARG A 26 11.42 0.94 1.58
C ARG A 26 10.29 1.00 2.61
N LEU A 27 9.29 0.13 2.44
CA LEU A 27 8.15 0.07 3.37
C LEU A 27 8.58 -0.36 4.77
N LEU A 28 9.43 -1.38 4.85
CA LEU A 28 9.91 -1.88 6.13
C LEU A 28 10.83 -0.88 6.82
N GLY A 29 11.61 -0.12 6.04
CA GLY A 29 12.43 0.96 6.59
C GLY A 29 11.58 2.04 7.23
N LEU A 30 10.55 2.49 6.55
CA LEU A 30 9.60 3.45 7.09
C LEU A 30 8.91 2.90 8.34
N TYR A 31 8.44 1.67 8.26
CA TYR A 31 7.78 1.00 9.40
C TYR A 31 8.71 0.96 10.62
N SER A 32 9.96 0.56 10.42
CA SER A 32 10.92 0.45 11.52
C SER A 32 11.16 1.78 12.23
N MET A 33 11.25 2.86 11.48
CA MET A 33 11.40 4.20 12.04
C MET A 33 10.22 4.57 12.94
N ARG A 34 9.02 4.24 12.51
CA ARG A 34 7.80 4.60 13.25
C ARG A 34 7.54 3.69 14.43
N VAL A 35 7.99 2.46 14.37
CA VAL A 35 7.99 1.56 15.51
C VAL A 35 8.92 2.10 16.59
N ALA A 36 10.10 2.58 16.19
CA ALA A 36 11.07 3.14 17.14
C ALA A 36 10.51 4.34 17.89
N THR A 37 9.63 5.12 17.26
CA THR A 37 8.97 6.27 17.91
C THR A 37 7.68 5.90 18.63
N GLY A 38 7.28 4.63 18.60
CA GLY A 38 6.06 4.17 19.24
C GLY A 38 4.77 4.44 18.48
N GLU A 39 4.86 4.97 17.26
CA GLU A 39 3.68 5.32 16.48
C GLU A 39 2.99 4.11 15.88
N TRP A 40 3.75 3.13 15.43
CA TRP A 40 3.24 1.92 14.79
C TRP A 40 3.68 0.69 15.55
N ARG A 41 2.83 -0.33 15.56
CA ARG A 41 3.11 -1.54 16.35
C ARG A 41 3.17 -2.82 15.55
N ASP A 42 2.47 -2.87 14.43
CA ASP A 42 2.38 -4.10 13.66
C ASP A 42 2.11 -3.78 12.21
N TYR A 43 2.40 -4.74 11.33
CA TYR A 43 2.08 -4.63 9.92
C TYR A 43 1.64 -5.99 9.39
N ALA A 44 0.96 -5.96 8.26
CA ALA A 44 0.58 -7.16 7.52
C ALA A 44 0.76 -6.89 6.03
N ILE A 45 1.14 -7.90 5.29
CA ILE A 45 1.29 -7.81 3.84
C ILE A 45 0.34 -8.82 3.21
N ASP A 46 -0.54 -8.33 2.35
CA ASP A 46 -1.48 -9.14 1.59
C ASP A 46 -1.18 -9.04 0.11
N PHE A 47 -1.11 -10.18 -0.54
CA PHE A 47 -0.95 -10.27 -1.98
C PHE A 47 -2.23 -10.83 -2.56
N ARG A 48 -2.92 -10.03 -3.36
CA ARG A 48 -4.20 -10.40 -3.96
C ARG A 48 -4.12 -10.28 -5.46
N PRO A 49 -5.02 -10.95 -6.20
CA PRO A 49 -5.12 -10.69 -7.63
C PRO A 49 -5.34 -9.21 -7.90
N GLY A 50 -4.45 -8.60 -8.64
CA GLY A 50 -4.51 -7.19 -9.01
C GLY A 50 -4.13 -6.19 -7.94
N MET A 51 -3.72 -6.62 -6.74
CA MET A 51 -3.45 -5.69 -5.65
C MET A 51 -2.49 -6.27 -4.63
N ALA A 52 -1.56 -5.44 -4.15
CA ALA A 52 -0.74 -5.74 -2.98
C ALA A 52 -1.01 -4.68 -1.93
N ILE A 53 -1.13 -5.08 -0.68
CA ILE A 53 -1.48 -4.16 0.41
C ILE A 53 -0.51 -4.35 1.56
N PHE A 54 0.07 -3.23 2.01
CA PHE A 54 0.87 -3.16 3.22
C PHE A 54 0.05 -2.41 4.26
N SER A 55 -0.44 -3.14 5.25
CA SER A 55 -1.29 -2.58 6.30
C SER A 55 -0.47 -2.29 7.55
N ILE A 56 -0.71 -1.15 8.16
CA ILE A 56 0.01 -0.67 9.33
C ILE A 56 -0.97 -0.53 10.48
N PHE A 57 -0.61 -1.09 11.64
CA PHE A 57 -1.47 -1.09 12.81
C PHE A 57 -0.83 -0.31 13.94
N ARG A 58 -1.63 0.49 14.62
CA ARG A 58 -1.22 1.19 15.83
C ARG A 58 -1.37 0.30 17.06
N HIS A 59 -2.38 -0.54 17.03
CA HIS A 59 -2.63 -1.54 18.05
C HIS A 59 -2.80 -2.88 17.36
N THR A 60 -2.75 -3.97 18.10
CA THR A 60 -3.05 -5.29 17.57
C THR A 60 -4.55 -5.47 17.31
N ALA A 61 -5.27 -4.37 17.15
CA ALA A 61 -6.68 -4.36 16.84
C ALA A 61 -6.93 -4.66 15.37
N GLU A 62 -8.17 -4.90 15.04
CA GLU A 62 -8.60 -5.48 13.78
C GLU A 62 -8.46 -4.55 12.59
N GLN A 63 -8.46 -3.23 12.80
CA GLN A 63 -8.44 -2.29 11.69
C GLN A 63 -7.09 -1.61 11.55
N PRO A 64 -6.53 -1.61 10.35
CA PRO A 64 -5.29 -0.90 10.10
C PRO A 64 -5.48 0.61 10.22
N LEU A 65 -4.47 1.26 10.76
CA LEU A 65 -4.40 2.72 10.78
C LEU A 65 -4.16 3.26 9.38
N PHE A 66 -3.25 2.64 8.64
CA PHE A 66 -2.94 3.00 7.26
C PHE A 66 -2.86 1.75 6.40
N ALA A 67 -3.16 1.92 5.13
CA ALA A 67 -2.96 0.89 4.12
C ALA A 67 -2.27 1.51 2.91
N ILE A 68 -1.18 0.89 2.49
CA ILE A 68 -0.45 1.29 1.29
C ILE A 68 -0.71 0.24 0.24
N ALA A 69 -1.36 0.62 -0.85
CA ALA A 69 -1.79 -0.29 -1.89
C ALA A 69 -1.00 -0.08 -3.17
N LYS A 70 -0.65 -1.19 -3.81
CA LYS A 70 -0.07 -1.21 -5.15
C LYS A 70 -1.09 -1.87 -6.07
N VAL A 71 -1.55 -1.11 -7.07
CA VAL A 71 -2.55 -1.57 -8.04
C VAL A 71 -2.04 -1.24 -9.43
N PRO A 72 -1.25 -2.13 -10.06
CA PRO A 72 -0.74 -1.87 -11.41
C PRO A 72 -1.92 -1.60 -12.35
N GLY A 73 -1.80 -0.56 -13.15
CA GLY A 73 -2.88 -0.16 -14.04
C GLY A 73 -4.02 0.57 -13.33
N GLY A 74 -3.76 1.12 -12.16
CA GLY A 74 -4.79 1.78 -11.33
C GLY A 74 -5.33 3.11 -11.85
N GLY A 75 -5.19 3.40 -13.13
CA GLY A 75 -5.80 4.54 -13.75
C GLY A 75 -4.90 5.78 -13.79
N SER A 76 -5.49 6.94 -14.06
CA SER A 76 -4.75 8.18 -14.27
C SER A 76 -4.06 8.71 -13.01
N GLY A 77 -4.46 8.24 -11.82
CA GLY A 77 -3.83 8.65 -10.58
C GLY A 77 -2.54 7.92 -10.24
N GLY A 78 -2.23 6.82 -10.96
CA GLY A 78 -1.04 6.02 -10.72
C GLY A 78 -1.33 4.70 -10.03
N ALA A 79 -0.26 3.93 -9.79
CA ALA A 79 -0.36 2.56 -9.30
C ALA A 79 -0.33 2.46 -7.76
N TYR A 80 -0.01 3.53 -7.05
CA TYR A 80 0.16 3.49 -5.59
C TYR A 80 -0.83 4.41 -4.89
N MET A 81 -1.31 3.97 -3.74
CA MET A 81 -2.28 4.71 -2.94
C MET A 81 -1.98 4.52 -1.47
N VAL A 82 -2.34 5.51 -0.68
CA VAL A 82 -2.29 5.43 0.79
C VAL A 82 -3.66 5.78 1.34
N TYR A 83 -4.15 4.94 2.23
CA TYR A 83 -5.45 5.13 2.88
C TYR A 83 -5.28 5.24 4.39
N ASN A 84 -6.15 6.03 5.00
CA ASN A 84 -6.39 6.02 6.43
C ASN A 84 -7.85 5.63 6.62
N GLY A 85 -8.10 4.38 6.98
CA GLY A 85 -9.46 3.84 6.94
C GLY A 85 -10.03 3.94 5.52
N PRO A 86 -11.25 4.46 5.33
CA PRO A 86 -11.82 4.63 3.99
C PRO A 86 -11.29 5.85 3.25
N ARG A 87 -10.53 6.70 3.91
CA ARG A 87 -10.08 7.97 3.34
C ARG A 87 -8.78 7.79 2.57
N LYS A 88 -8.78 8.15 1.29
CA LYS A 88 -7.56 8.16 0.48
C LYS A 88 -6.74 9.40 0.81
N LEU A 89 -5.51 9.19 1.25
CA LEU A 89 -4.59 10.28 1.59
C LEU A 89 -3.68 10.66 0.43
N ALA A 90 -3.34 9.70 -0.41
CA ALA A 90 -2.41 9.93 -1.51
C ALA A 90 -2.67 8.94 -2.65
N HIS A 91 -2.35 9.38 -3.86
CA HIS A 91 -2.42 8.56 -5.07
C HIS A 91 -1.30 9.03 -5.97
N GLY A 92 -0.46 8.13 -6.44
CA GLY A 92 0.69 8.52 -7.25
C GLY A 92 1.26 7.41 -8.10
N GLU A 93 2.17 7.77 -8.98
CA GLU A 93 2.77 6.84 -9.92
C GLU A 93 3.91 6.04 -9.30
N THR A 94 4.54 6.57 -8.26
CA THR A 94 5.63 5.87 -7.57
C THR A 94 5.31 5.70 -6.09
N LEU A 95 5.94 4.71 -5.48
CA LEU A 95 5.81 4.51 -4.05
C LEU A 95 6.28 5.74 -3.27
N GLU A 96 7.38 6.36 -3.69
CA GLU A 96 7.91 7.55 -3.03
C GLU A 96 6.92 8.70 -3.05
N ASP A 97 6.19 8.86 -4.15
CA ASP A 97 5.18 9.92 -4.25
C ASP A 97 4.14 9.83 -3.14
N VAL A 98 3.66 8.62 -2.87
CA VAL A 98 2.59 8.44 -1.88
C VAL A 98 3.14 8.40 -0.45
N LEU A 99 4.37 7.95 -0.26
CA LEU A 99 4.97 7.90 1.08
C LEU A 99 5.29 9.28 1.64
N ARG A 100 5.31 10.31 0.82
CA ARG A 100 5.49 11.70 1.28
C ARG A 100 4.40 12.15 2.25
N VAL A 101 3.24 11.52 2.19
CA VAL A 101 2.15 11.86 3.11
C VAL A 101 2.55 11.62 4.56
N PHE A 102 3.41 10.64 4.80
CA PHE A 102 3.86 10.34 6.15
C PHE A 102 4.81 11.40 6.69
N ASP A 103 5.69 11.91 5.85
CA ASP A 103 6.59 13.00 6.24
C ASP A 103 5.80 14.24 6.63
N ARG A 104 4.80 14.58 5.82
CA ARG A 104 3.94 15.74 6.06
C ARG A 104 3.15 15.59 7.35
N LYS A 105 2.61 14.40 7.57
CA LYS A 105 1.86 14.11 8.79
C LYS A 105 2.73 14.18 10.03
N LEU A 106 3.93 13.66 9.94
CA LEU A 106 4.87 13.72 11.05
C LEU A 106 5.19 15.16 11.42
N LYS A 107 5.42 16.01 10.44
CA LYS A 107 5.67 17.43 10.67
C LYS A 107 4.48 18.11 11.37
N LEU A 108 3.27 17.77 10.98
CA LEU A 108 2.09 18.34 11.60
C LEU A 108 1.90 17.87 13.05
N LEU A 109 2.24 16.64 13.33
CA LEU A 109 2.16 16.09 14.67
C LEU A 109 3.26 16.62 15.59
N LEU A 110 4.43 16.87 15.05
CA LEU A 110 5.58 17.37 15.81
C LEU A 110 5.58 18.92 15.92
N GLY A 111 4.92 19.55 15.00
CA GLY A 111 4.82 21.00 14.99
C GLY A 111 3.65 21.49 15.76
#